data_5cc4f2029efb6bb93aadac2d401dc442
#
_entry.id   5cc4f2029efb6bb93aadac2d401dc442
#
_cell.length_a   1.000
_cell.length_b   1.000
_cell.length_c   1.000
_cell.angle_alpha   90.00
_cell.angle_beta   90.00
_cell.angle_gamma   90.00
#
_symmetry.space_group_name_H-M   'P 1'
#
loop_
_entity.id
_entity.type
_entity.pdbx_description
1 polymer ?
#
loop_
_entity_poly.entity_id
_entity_poly.type
_entity_poly.pdbx_seq_one_letter_code
_entity_poly.pdbx_strand_id
1 'polypeptide(L)'
;MTGADRQALLQIARDHMTAHLTGALAAEPLVAGELARRAGGFVTLYAAGSLRGCIGRIEADQPVAHVVAQCAVAVCSRDPRFPPVTPSELPLLTIELSILGAMEALADPEGLEVGRHGLFVELGRRKGLLLPQVATEWSWDARTFLEQTCVKAGLSVDAWRQGATLWKLSLIHI
;
A
#
# COMPACT_ATOMS: atom_id res chain seq x y z
N MET A 1 4.18 -15.94 3.41
CA MET A 1 2.87 -15.88 2.70
C MET A 1 2.91 -16.81 1.51
N THR A 2 2.07 -17.84 1.48
CA THR A 2 1.95 -18.86 0.43
C THR A 2 1.12 -18.37 -0.75
N GLY A 3 1.08 -19.15 -1.85
CA GLY A 3 0.18 -18.84 -2.98
C GLY A 3 -1.29 -18.88 -2.58
N ALA A 4 -1.68 -19.78 -1.68
CA ALA A 4 -3.04 -19.85 -1.16
C ALA A 4 -3.43 -18.62 -0.34
N ASP A 5 -2.52 -18.10 0.50
CA ASP A 5 -2.75 -16.86 1.25
C ASP A 5 -2.95 -15.67 0.33
N ARG A 6 -2.15 -15.58 -0.74
CA ARG A 6 -2.27 -14.51 -1.75
C ARG A 6 -3.62 -14.55 -2.47
N GLN A 7 -4.04 -15.74 -2.90
CA GLN A 7 -5.36 -15.91 -3.53
C GLN A 7 -6.50 -15.56 -2.58
N ALA A 8 -6.39 -15.95 -1.30
CA ALA A 8 -7.39 -15.61 -0.29
C ALA A 8 -7.51 -14.08 -0.10
N LEU A 9 -6.39 -13.34 -0.05
CA LEU A 9 -6.42 -11.88 0.04
C LEU A 9 -7.04 -11.22 -1.20
N LEU A 10 -6.73 -11.70 -2.40
CA LEU A 10 -7.36 -11.21 -3.63
C LEU A 10 -8.86 -11.49 -3.64
N GLN A 11 -9.27 -12.67 -3.17
CA GLN A 11 -10.69 -13.02 -3.06
C GLN A 11 -11.42 -12.10 -2.06
N ILE A 12 -10.82 -11.85 -0.88
CA ILE A 12 -11.34 -10.91 0.11
C ILE A 12 -11.55 -9.53 -0.53
N ALA A 13 -10.55 -9.03 -1.27
CA ALA A 13 -10.68 -7.74 -1.95
C ALA A 13 -11.86 -7.74 -2.92
N ARG A 14 -11.96 -8.75 -3.78
CA ARG A 14 -13.02 -8.85 -4.80
C ARG A 14 -14.41 -8.98 -4.18
N ASP A 15 -14.56 -9.80 -3.15
CA ASP A 15 -15.85 -10.01 -2.48
C ASP A 15 -16.34 -8.73 -1.80
N HIS A 16 -15.45 -8.00 -1.13
CA HIS A 16 -15.81 -6.75 -0.46
C HIS A 16 -16.12 -5.62 -1.46
N MET A 17 -15.37 -5.55 -2.57
CA MET A 17 -15.71 -4.63 -3.68
C MET A 17 -17.08 -4.96 -4.27
N THR A 18 -17.34 -6.24 -4.55
CA THR A 18 -18.62 -6.70 -5.11
C THR A 18 -19.77 -6.34 -4.17
N ALA A 19 -19.64 -6.67 -2.90
CA ALA A 19 -20.67 -6.37 -1.90
C ALA A 19 -20.95 -4.87 -1.79
N HIS A 20 -19.89 -4.05 -1.74
CA HIS A 20 -20.01 -2.60 -1.69
C HIS A 20 -20.74 -2.03 -2.91
N LEU A 21 -20.39 -2.48 -4.12
CA LEU A 21 -20.94 -1.97 -5.38
C LEU A 21 -22.37 -2.45 -5.65
N THR A 22 -22.75 -3.61 -5.11
CA THR A 22 -24.11 -4.17 -5.27
C THR A 22 -25.06 -3.85 -4.12
N GLY A 23 -24.55 -3.23 -3.03
CA GLY A 23 -25.32 -2.99 -1.81
C GLY A 23 -25.56 -4.25 -0.97
N ALA A 24 -24.83 -5.33 -1.24
CA ALA A 24 -24.87 -6.56 -0.46
C ALA A 24 -24.01 -6.46 0.82
N LEU A 25 -24.19 -7.40 1.74
CA LEU A 25 -23.31 -7.57 2.89
C LEU A 25 -22.14 -8.48 2.50
N ALA A 26 -20.92 -8.02 2.71
CA ALA A 26 -19.75 -8.90 2.63
C ALA A 26 -19.68 -9.79 3.86
N ALA A 27 -19.24 -11.04 3.68
CA ALA A 27 -18.88 -11.91 4.80
C ALA A 27 -17.63 -11.34 5.49
N GLU A 28 -17.55 -11.54 6.82
CA GLU A 28 -16.33 -11.22 7.57
C GLU A 28 -15.15 -12.01 6.99
N PRO A 29 -14.00 -11.37 6.76
CA PRO A 29 -12.86 -12.06 6.20
C PRO A 29 -12.29 -13.09 7.20
N LEU A 30 -11.88 -14.25 6.68
CA LEU A 30 -11.20 -15.26 7.48
C LEU A 30 -9.86 -14.69 8.01
N VAL A 31 -9.72 -14.66 9.33
CA VAL A 31 -8.52 -14.17 10.03
C VAL A 31 -7.80 -15.36 10.65
N ALA A 32 -6.94 -16.03 9.87
CA ALA A 32 -6.15 -17.18 10.33
C ALA A 32 -4.76 -17.16 9.66
N GLY A 33 -3.77 -17.78 10.30
CA GLY A 33 -2.41 -17.90 9.76
C GLY A 33 -1.82 -16.56 9.33
N GLU A 34 -1.32 -16.48 8.10
CA GLU A 34 -0.74 -15.25 7.52
C GLU A 34 -1.76 -14.12 7.35
N LEU A 35 -3.06 -14.46 7.19
CA LEU A 35 -4.12 -13.48 7.06
C LEU A 35 -4.41 -12.74 8.38
N ALA A 36 -4.04 -13.36 9.52
CA ALA A 36 -4.12 -12.76 10.85
C ALA A 36 -2.92 -11.85 11.17
N ARG A 37 -1.86 -11.88 10.37
CA ARG A 37 -0.68 -11.03 10.56
C ARG A 37 -1.07 -9.56 10.51
N ARG A 38 -0.62 -8.79 11.48
CA ARG A 38 -0.82 -7.33 11.48
C ARG A 38 0.12 -6.68 10.48
N ALA A 39 -0.44 -5.98 9.50
CA ALA A 39 0.32 -5.31 8.46
C ALA A 39 -0.50 -4.20 7.81
N GLY A 40 0.15 -3.12 7.40
CA GLY A 40 -0.41 -2.18 6.45
C GLY A 40 -0.49 -2.80 5.04
N GLY A 41 -1.21 -2.15 4.16
CA GLY A 41 -1.32 -2.60 2.77
C GLY A 41 -2.08 -1.62 1.91
N PHE A 42 -1.97 -1.83 0.60
CA PHE A 42 -2.62 -1.03 -0.43
C PHE A 42 -3.40 -1.93 -1.37
N VAL A 43 -4.54 -1.44 -1.81
CA VAL A 43 -5.33 -2.03 -2.90
C VAL A 43 -5.26 -1.06 -4.08
N THR A 44 -4.72 -1.55 -5.20
CA THR A 44 -4.61 -0.79 -6.45
C THR A 44 -5.51 -1.43 -7.49
N LEU A 45 -6.23 -0.61 -8.22
CA LEU A 45 -7.09 -1.02 -9.32
C LEU A 45 -6.52 -0.50 -10.63
N TYR A 46 -6.50 -1.37 -11.63
CA TYR A 46 -6.16 -1.02 -13.01
C TYR A 46 -7.33 -1.33 -13.94
N ALA A 47 -7.60 -0.43 -14.90
CA ALA A 47 -8.53 -0.63 -16.00
C ALA A 47 -7.74 -0.54 -17.30
N ALA A 48 -7.76 -1.60 -18.11
CA ALA A 48 -7.00 -1.69 -19.37
C ALA A 48 -5.51 -1.27 -19.22
N GLY A 49 -4.87 -1.70 -18.12
CA GLY A 49 -3.47 -1.40 -17.81
C GLY A 49 -3.18 0.00 -17.24
N SER A 50 -4.20 0.87 -17.16
CA SER A 50 -4.06 2.21 -16.58
C SER A 50 -4.54 2.24 -15.12
N LEU A 51 -3.89 3.04 -14.29
CA LEU A 51 -4.31 3.23 -12.89
C LEU A 51 -5.76 3.72 -12.82
N ARG A 52 -6.61 3.04 -12.05
CA ARG A 52 -8.02 3.37 -11.85
C ARG A 52 -8.34 3.79 -10.41
N GLY A 53 -7.48 3.47 -9.46
CA GLY A 53 -7.58 3.84 -8.05
C GLY A 53 -6.51 3.15 -7.23
N CYS A 54 -6.13 3.77 -6.09
CA CYS A 54 -5.21 3.17 -5.13
C CYS A 54 -5.46 3.76 -3.76
N ILE A 55 -5.85 2.92 -2.81
CA ILE A 55 -6.04 3.28 -1.40
C ILE A 55 -5.32 2.27 -0.53
N GLY A 56 -4.73 2.75 0.55
CA GLY A 56 -4.06 1.92 1.53
C GLY A 56 -3.86 2.60 2.86
N ARG A 57 -3.29 1.85 3.78
CA ARG A 57 -2.87 2.33 5.09
C ARG A 57 -1.52 1.74 5.48
N ILE A 58 -0.76 2.50 6.25
CA ILE A 58 0.61 2.14 6.65
C ILE A 58 0.59 1.38 7.98
N GLU A 59 -0.34 1.71 8.86
CA GLU A 59 -0.41 1.20 10.21
C GLU A 59 -0.64 -0.31 10.23
N ALA A 60 0.18 -1.02 11.01
CA ALA A 60 0.09 -2.46 11.22
C ALA A 60 -0.69 -2.78 12.53
N ASP A 61 -1.85 -2.15 12.70
CA ASP A 61 -2.67 -2.25 13.91
C ASP A 61 -3.85 -3.24 13.79
N GLN A 62 -4.06 -3.79 12.60
CA GLN A 62 -5.11 -4.75 12.29
C GLN A 62 -4.58 -5.95 11.50
N PRO A 63 -5.30 -7.11 11.52
CA PRO A 63 -5.05 -8.21 10.60
C PRO A 63 -5.07 -7.76 9.14
N VAL A 64 -4.14 -8.28 8.33
CA VAL A 64 -4.03 -7.91 6.91
C VAL A 64 -5.31 -8.21 6.13
N ALA A 65 -6.05 -9.26 6.49
CA ALA A 65 -7.35 -9.56 5.88
C ALA A 65 -8.35 -8.41 6.04
N HIS A 66 -8.43 -7.80 7.24
CA HIS A 66 -9.29 -6.64 7.48
C HIS A 66 -8.80 -5.38 6.75
N VAL A 67 -7.47 -5.18 6.71
CA VAL A 67 -6.87 -4.04 5.97
C VAL A 67 -7.23 -4.13 4.48
N VAL A 68 -7.08 -5.31 3.88
CA VAL A 68 -7.43 -5.54 2.48
C VAL A 68 -8.92 -5.32 2.23
N ALA A 69 -9.79 -5.86 3.08
CA ALA A 69 -11.24 -5.67 2.98
C ALA A 69 -11.64 -4.20 3.01
N GLN A 70 -11.13 -3.44 3.99
CA GLN A 70 -11.41 -2.02 4.15
C GLN A 70 -10.88 -1.18 2.98
N CYS A 71 -9.64 -1.43 2.56
CA CYS A 71 -9.02 -0.72 1.43
C CYS A 71 -9.72 -1.04 0.10
N ALA A 72 -10.19 -2.28 -0.09
CA ALA A 72 -10.95 -2.70 -1.27
C ALA A 72 -12.29 -1.95 -1.40
N VAL A 73 -12.99 -1.73 -0.31
CA VAL A 73 -14.19 -0.88 -0.29
C VAL A 73 -13.82 0.58 -0.53
N ALA A 74 -12.79 1.07 0.14
CA ALA A 74 -12.39 2.47 0.05
C ALA A 74 -11.91 2.87 -1.34
N VAL A 75 -11.17 2.01 -2.05
CA VAL A 75 -10.67 2.32 -3.39
C VAL A 75 -11.79 2.45 -4.42
N CYS A 76 -12.96 1.84 -4.17
CA CYS A 76 -14.12 1.98 -5.06
C CYS A 76 -14.75 3.38 -5.03
N SER A 77 -14.59 4.13 -3.91
CA SER A 77 -15.38 5.36 -3.71
C SER A 77 -14.66 6.51 -3.02
N ARG A 78 -13.45 6.30 -2.49
CA ARG A 78 -12.75 7.30 -1.66
C ARG A 78 -11.43 7.79 -2.22
N ASP A 79 -11.01 7.34 -3.41
CA ASP A 79 -9.85 7.91 -4.08
C ASP A 79 -10.26 9.21 -4.80
N PRO A 80 -9.81 10.39 -4.31
CA PRO A 80 -10.29 11.67 -4.85
C PRO A 80 -9.81 11.96 -6.26
N ARG A 81 -8.89 11.17 -6.79
CA ARG A 81 -8.35 11.34 -8.15
C ARG A 81 -9.27 10.76 -9.22
N PHE A 82 -10.22 9.90 -8.82
CA PHE A 82 -11.06 9.13 -9.74
C PHE A 82 -12.53 9.19 -9.32
N PRO A 83 -13.46 9.12 -10.28
CA PRO A 83 -14.88 8.94 -9.95
C PRO A 83 -15.10 7.57 -9.28
N PRO A 84 -16.18 7.40 -8.49
CA PRO A 84 -16.51 6.11 -7.91
C PRO A 84 -16.58 5.00 -8.97
N VAL A 85 -16.12 3.80 -8.58
CA VAL A 85 -16.20 2.61 -9.42
C VAL A 85 -17.66 2.18 -9.57
N THR A 86 -18.05 1.78 -10.76
CA THR A 86 -19.40 1.25 -11.05
C THR A 86 -19.42 -0.27 -11.03
N PRO A 87 -20.58 -0.92 -10.77
CA PRO A 87 -20.69 -2.38 -10.82
C PRO A 87 -20.29 -2.99 -12.18
N SER A 88 -20.52 -2.28 -13.27
CA SER A 88 -20.16 -2.73 -14.63
C SER A 88 -18.66 -2.71 -14.90
N GLU A 89 -17.88 -1.91 -14.18
CA GLU A 89 -16.43 -1.88 -14.31
C GLU A 89 -15.77 -3.08 -13.61
N LEU A 90 -16.35 -3.60 -12.52
CA LEU A 90 -15.73 -4.60 -11.65
C LEU A 90 -15.16 -5.83 -12.38
N PRO A 91 -15.83 -6.43 -13.39
CA PRO A 91 -15.28 -7.56 -14.14
C PRO A 91 -14.06 -7.19 -14.99
N LEU A 92 -13.87 -5.92 -15.31
CA LEU A 92 -12.81 -5.39 -16.17
C LEU A 92 -11.59 -4.92 -15.38
N LEU A 93 -11.69 -4.87 -14.03
CA LEU A 93 -10.62 -4.39 -13.18
C LEU A 93 -9.63 -5.49 -12.84
N THR A 94 -8.35 -5.16 -12.95
CA THR A 94 -7.27 -5.92 -12.31
C THR A 94 -7.03 -5.35 -10.93
N ILE A 95 -6.96 -6.24 -9.92
CA ILE A 95 -6.68 -5.89 -8.53
C ILE A 95 -5.23 -6.28 -8.24
N GLU A 96 -4.47 -5.35 -7.71
CA GLU A 96 -3.13 -5.57 -7.18
C GLU A 96 -3.11 -5.22 -5.70
N LEU A 97 -2.48 -6.08 -4.90
CA LEU A 97 -2.28 -5.85 -3.48
C LEU A 97 -0.79 -5.64 -3.19
N SER A 98 -0.48 -4.61 -2.42
CA SER A 98 0.87 -4.39 -1.88
C SER A 98 0.78 -4.50 -0.35
N ILE A 99 1.24 -5.62 0.21
CA ILE A 99 1.23 -5.85 1.65
C ILE A 99 2.58 -5.44 2.22
N LEU A 100 2.55 -4.57 3.22
CA LEU A 100 3.76 -4.05 3.84
C LEU A 100 4.39 -5.11 4.75
N GLY A 101 5.69 -5.28 4.60
CA GLY A 101 6.52 -6.06 5.51
C GLY A 101 6.81 -5.32 6.81
N ALA A 102 7.65 -5.91 7.65
CA ALA A 102 8.14 -5.23 8.85
C ALA A 102 8.91 -3.96 8.46
N MET A 103 8.73 -2.92 9.25
CA MET A 103 9.56 -1.73 9.17
C MET A 103 10.88 -2.00 9.90
N GLU A 104 11.98 -1.78 9.21
CA GLU A 104 13.33 -1.88 9.74
C GLU A 104 13.95 -0.48 9.80
N ALA A 105 14.49 -0.10 10.95
CA ALA A 105 15.15 1.20 11.08
C ALA A 105 16.30 1.30 10.07
N LEU A 106 16.34 2.40 9.35
CA LEU A 106 17.38 2.71 8.37
C LEU A 106 18.32 3.74 8.97
N ALA A 107 19.43 3.26 9.55
CA ALA A 107 20.44 4.13 10.17
C ALA A 107 21.36 4.78 9.12
N ASP A 108 21.56 4.10 7.99
CA ASP A 108 22.44 4.54 6.89
C ASP A 108 21.70 4.40 5.56
N PRO A 109 21.66 5.46 4.74
CA PRO A 109 21.13 5.41 3.36
C PRO A 109 21.70 4.30 2.48
N GLU A 110 22.93 3.87 2.71
CA GLU A 110 23.58 2.76 1.98
C GLU A 110 22.85 1.41 2.18
N GLY A 111 22.07 1.27 3.27
CA GLY A 111 21.23 0.09 3.51
C GLY A 111 19.91 0.07 2.71
N LEU A 112 19.66 1.07 1.85
CA LEU A 112 18.47 1.17 1.02
C LEU A 112 18.73 0.59 -0.38
N GLU A 113 18.02 -0.50 -0.72
CA GLU A 113 18.01 -1.06 -2.07
C GLU A 113 16.84 -0.46 -2.87
N VAL A 114 17.16 0.45 -3.80
CA VAL A 114 16.17 1.07 -4.69
C VAL A 114 15.50 -0.01 -5.55
N GLY A 115 14.18 0.09 -5.70
CA GLY A 115 13.37 -0.90 -6.43
C GLY A 115 12.95 -2.11 -5.60
N ARG A 116 13.55 -2.32 -4.43
CA ARG A 116 13.20 -3.42 -3.51
C ARG A 116 12.53 -2.92 -2.23
N HIS A 117 13.09 -1.90 -1.62
CA HIS A 117 12.59 -1.35 -0.38
C HIS A 117 11.70 -0.14 -0.61
N GLY A 118 10.54 -0.10 0.06
CA GLY A 118 9.84 1.14 0.33
C GLY A 118 10.56 1.93 1.41
N LEU A 119 10.34 3.22 1.44
CA LEU A 119 10.95 4.14 2.40
C LEU A 119 9.87 4.92 3.13
N PHE A 120 9.92 4.87 4.45
CA PHE A 120 9.06 5.64 5.34
C PHE A 120 9.90 6.64 6.14
N VAL A 121 9.45 7.87 6.23
CA VAL A 121 10.08 8.95 6.99
C VAL A 121 9.08 9.54 7.97
N GLU A 122 9.55 9.85 9.17
CA GLU A 122 8.76 10.53 10.20
C GLU A 122 9.59 11.60 10.91
N LEU A 123 9.00 12.78 11.10
CA LEU A 123 9.52 13.83 11.95
C LEU A 123 8.36 14.51 12.67
N GLY A 124 8.25 14.30 13.96
CA GLY A 124 7.14 14.77 14.77
C GLY A 124 5.81 14.17 14.30
N ARG A 125 4.90 15.02 13.80
CA ARG A 125 3.58 14.58 13.29
C ARG A 125 3.55 14.36 11.77
N ARG A 126 4.64 14.69 11.10
CA ARG A 126 4.74 14.56 9.65
C ARG A 126 5.30 13.21 9.27
N LYS A 127 4.61 12.53 8.35
CA LYS A 127 4.94 11.18 7.91
C LYS A 127 4.80 11.09 6.40
N GLY A 128 5.67 10.33 5.77
CA GLY A 128 5.60 10.05 4.35
C GLY A 128 6.09 8.65 4.03
N LEU A 129 5.44 8.02 3.09
CA LEU A 129 5.82 6.74 2.54
C LEU A 129 5.88 6.85 1.02
N LEU A 130 6.96 6.33 0.45
CA LEU A 130 7.05 6.02 -0.97
C LEU A 130 7.36 4.54 -1.16
N LEU A 131 6.65 3.92 -2.08
CA LEU A 131 6.84 2.51 -2.45
C LEU A 131 8.03 2.38 -3.40
N PRO A 132 8.68 1.20 -3.48
CA PRO A 132 9.88 1.01 -4.28
C PRO A 132 9.65 1.27 -5.78
N GLN A 133 8.44 1.00 -6.30
CA GLN A 133 8.10 1.24 -7.69
C GLN A 133 8.28 2.71 -8.09
N VAL A 134 7.96 3.64 -7.19
CA VAL A 134 8.07 5.08 -7.47
C VAL A 134 9.50 5.45 -7.82
N ALA A 135 10.48 4.95 -7.07
CA ALA A 135 11.88 5.23 -7.34
C ALA A 135 12.35 4.64 -8.68
N THR A 136 11.86 3.46 -9.06
CA THR A 136 12.21 2.84 -10.35
C THR A 136 11.54 3.53 -11.53
N GLU A 137 10.26 3.91 -11.40
CA GLU A 137 9.52 4.66 -12.43
C GLU A 137 10.19 5.99 -12.79
N TRP A 138 10.72 6.68 -11.76
CA TRP A 138 11.39 7.98 -11.94
C TRP A 138 12.91 7.86 -12.09
N SER A 139 13.47 6.64 -12.12
CA SER A 139 14.91 6.38 -12.21
C SER A 139 15.70 7.11 -11.12
N TRP A 140 15.17 7.17 -9.90
CA TRP A 140 15.84 7.81 -8.77
C TRP A 140 16.93 6.92 -8.19
N ASP A 141 18.02 7.53 -7.78
CA ASP A 141 18.99 6.91 -6.88
C ASP A 141 18.50 6.91 -5.42
N ALA A 142 19.24 6.25 -4.54
CA ALA A 142 18.86 6.13 -3.12
C ALA A 142 18.75 7.50 -2.44
N ARG A 143 19.62 8.44 -2.79
CA ARG A 143 19.60 9.79 -2.23
C ARG A 143 18.36 10.56 -2.67
N THR A 144 18.08 10.59 -3.96
CA THR A 144 16.89 11.24 -4.50
C THR A 144 15.62 10.62 -3.91
N PHE A 145 15.60 9.31 -3.74
CA PHE A 145 14.47 8.62 -3.13
C PHE A 145 14.23 9.05 -1.68
N LEU A 146 15.30 9.21 -0.87
CA LEU A 146 15.22 9.77 0.48
C LEU A 146 14.68 11.21 0.47
N GLU A 147 15.23 12.07 -0.37
CA GLU A 147 14.84 13.47 -0.51
C GLU A 147 13.35 13.58 -0.89
N GLN A 148 12.91 12.82 -1.88
CA GLN A 148 11.51 12.82 -2.34
C GLN A 148 10.54 12.23 -1.29
N THR A 149 11.00 11.27 -0.49
CA THR A 149 10.18 10.76 0.63
C THR A 149 10.01 11.83 1.72
N CYS A 150 11.04 12.63 2.00
CA CYS A 150 10.91 13.78 2.89
C CYS A 150 9.92 14.82 2.35
N VAL A 151 9.98 15.15 1.06
CA VAL A 151 9.02 16.05 0.40
C VAL A 151 7.60 15.48 0.49
N LYS A 152 7.42 14.18 0.27
CA LYS A 152 6.12 13.50 0.42
C LYS A 152 5.54 13.63 1.82
N ALA A 153 6.39 13.67 2.85
CA ALA A 153 5.99 13.91 4.24
C ALA A 153 5.71 15.39 4.55
N GLY A 154 5.91 16.31 3.60
CA GLY A 154 5.86 17.76 3.81
C GLY A 154 7.04 18.29 4.62
N LEU A 155 8.18 17.60 4.56
CA LEU A 155 9.44 17.97 5.20
C LEU A 155 10.39 18.62 4.18
N SER A 156 11.49 19.24 4.69
CA SER A 156 12.59 19.69 3.82
C SER A 156 13.30 18.48 3.18
N VAL A 157 13.90 18.67 2.02
CA VAL A 157 14.61 17.60 1.28
C VAL A 157 15.75 16.95 2.09
N ASP A 158 16.31 17.68 3.02
CA ASP A 158 17.43 17.29 3.88
C ASP A 158 17.02 16.86 5.29
N ALA A 159 15.70 16.76 5.58
CA ALA A 159 15.17 16.40 6.89
C ALA A 159 15.72 15.05 7.40
N TRP A 160 16.04 14.13 6.49
CA TRP A 160 16.66 12.86 6.81
C TRP A 160 18.05 12.99 7.47
N ARG A 161 18.74 14.13 7.28
CA ARG A 161 20.00 14.47 7.96
C ARG A 161 19.78 15.28 9.24
N GLN A 162 18.56 15.80 9.43
CA GLN A 162 18.22 16.76 10.49
C GLN A 162 17.34 16.13 11.58
N GLY A 163 17.43 14.80 11.77
CA GLY A 163 16.76 14.09 12.85
C GLY A 163 15.42 13.44 12.49
N ALA A 164 15.04 13.39 11.22
CA ALA A 164 13.93 12.54 10.80
C ALA A 164 14.31 11.07 11.00
N THR A 165 13.37 10.28 11.51
CA THR A 165 13.55 8.84 11.60
C THR A 165 13.18 8.19 10.28
N LEU A 166 14.01 7.25 9.84
CA LEU A 166 13.87 6.54 8.57
C LEU A 166 13.65 5.06 8.82
N TRP A 167 12.76 4.46 8.05
CA TRP A 167 12.57 3.01 8.00
C TRP A 167 12.49 2.55 6.55
N LYS A 168 13.13 1.44 6.27
CA LYS A 168 12.91 0.66 5.07
C LYS A 168 11.90 -0.43 5.33
N LEU A 169 11.16 -0.81 4.33
CA LEU A 169 10.18 -1.90 4.41
C LEU A 169 10.19 -2.70 3.11
N SER A 170 10.02 -4.02 3.25
CA SER A 170 9.77 -4.89 2.11
C SER A 170 8.30 -4.87 1.74
N LEU A 171 7.98 -5.23 0.49
CA LEU A 171 6.61 -5.38 0.02
C LEU A 171 6.39 -6.78 -0.54
N ILE A 172 5.18 -7.29 -0.33
CA ILE A 172 4.68 -8.47 -1.01
C ILE A 172 3.64 -7.99 -2.01
N HIS A 173 3.97 -8.10 -3.29
CA HIS A 173 3.04 -7.82 -4.38
C HIS A 173 2.24 -9.07 -4.72
N ILE A 174 0.94 -8.89 -4.93
CA ILE A 174 -0.03 -9.96 -5.20
C ILE A 174 -0.93 -9.54 -6.36
#